data_f7496ea84d509416839a724e143e0ae4
#
_entry.id   f7496ea84d509416839a724e143e0ae4
#
_cell.length_a   1.000
_cell.length_b   1.000
_cell.length_c   1.000
_cell.angle_alpha   90.00
_cell.angle_beta   90.00
_cell.angle_gamma   90.00
#
_symmetry.space_group_name_H-M   'P 1'
#
loop_
_entity.id
_entity.type
_entity.pdbx_description
1 polymer ?
#
loop_
_entity_poly.entity_id
_entity_poly.type
_entity_poly.pdbx_seq_one_letter_code
_entity_poly.pdbx_strand_id
1 'polypeptide(L)'
;YADKVAAAFPHRLARSSDAPEAAGLYRRILAAQPDASVTVVSVGFLNNLRDLLDSTADAASPLKGEELVKRKVRQWVCMGGKFPDGRFDDGNGEYNVMYDTSGSVRAIHDWPTPVVFTGFEIGARIKTGAGLRSLPEANPVRLAYLHYTGLEPRESWDQTAALFAVRGAGEFWTLSEPGLCLMHQRVPHGYNDWIPHAKGNHRYLVARMPANDLARIIEDLMIAPPRPRHP
;
A
#
# COMPACT_ATOMS: atom_id res chain seq x y z
N TYR A 1 6.27 -17.83 -7.10
CA TYR A 1 6.50 -18.11 -5.66
C TYR A 1 5.19 -18.37 -4.89
N ALA A 2 4.07 -17.75 -5.28
CA ALA A 2 2.79 -17.88 -4.58
C ALA A 2 2.32 -19.34 -4.49
N ASP A 3 2.37 -20.08 -5.59
CA ASP A 3 1.97 -21.50 -5.62
C ASP A 3 2.81 -22.38 -4.68
N LYS A 4 4.11 -22.05 -4.55
CA LYS A 4 5.02 -22.77 -3.65
C LYS A 4 4.68 -22.52 -2.19
N VAL A 5 4.33 -21.27 -1.86
CA VAL A 5 3.88 -20.91 -0.50
C VAL A 5 2.53 -21.55 -0.20
N ALA A 6 1.57 -21.48 -1.12
CA ALA A 6 0.26 -22.10 -0.96
C ALA A 6 0.37 -23.63 -0.76
N ALA A 7 1.24 -24.30 -1.52
CA ALA A 7 1.45 -25.75 -1.37
C ALA A 7 2.11 -26.13 -0.02
N ALA A 8 2.89 -25.24 0.58
CA ALA A 8 3.65 -25.55 1.80
C ALA A 8 2.90 -25.21 3.11
N PHE A 9 1.85 -24.39 3.06
CA PHE A 9 1.16 -23.92 4.27
C PHE A 9 -0.35 -24.18 4.19
N PRO A 10 -0.99 -24.53 5.32
CA PRO A 10 -2.43 -24.71 5.36
C PRO A 10 -3.16 -23.40 5.07
N HIS A 11 -4.18 -23.45 4.24
CA HIS A 11 -5.02 -22.31 3.88
C HIS A 11 -6.48 -22.74 3.73
N ARG A 12 -7.41 -21.78 3.92
CA ARG A 12 -8.85 -22.08 3.90
C ARG A 12 -9.47 -22.00 2.51
N LEU A 13 -8.89 -21.16 1.64
CA LEU A 13 -9.41 -20.91 0.30
C LEU A 13 -8.68 -21.82 -0.69
N ALA A 14 -9.40 -22.63 -1.44
CA ALA A 14 -8.80 -23.50 -2.46
C ALA A 14 -8.49 -22.70 -3.75
N ARG A 15 -9.29 -21.69 -4.05
CA ARG A 15 -9.17 -20.86 -5.25
C ARG A 15 -9.43 -19.40 -4.90
N SER A 16 -8.86 -18.48 -5.69
CA SER A 16 -9.12 -17.05 -5.54
C SER A 16 -10.61 -16.68 -5.72
N SER A 17 -11.34 -17.43 -6.54
CA SER A 17 -12.79 -17.27 -6.72
C SER A 17 -13.62 -17.58 -5.46
N ASP A 18 -13.05 -18.29 -4.49
CA ASP A 18 -13.71 -18.61 -3.23
C ASP A 18 -13.56 -17.47 -2.20
N ALA A 19 -12.73 -16.47 -2.52
CA ALA A 19 -12.60 -15.27 -1.68
C ALA A 19 -13.83 -14.36 -1.84
N PRO A 20 -14.26 -13.69 -0.76
CA PRO A 20 -15.32 -12.69 -0.86
C PRO A 20 -14.89 -11.54 -1.79
N GLU A 21 -15.88 -10.96 -2.46
CA GLU A 21 -15.66 -9.78 -3.29
C GLU A 21 -15.11 -8.60 -2.44
N ALA A 22 -14.10 -7.88 -3.00
CA ALA A 22 -13.27 -6.97 -2.21
C ALA A 22 -14.06 -5.76 -1.68
N ALA A 23 -14.87 -5.08 -2.51
CA ALA A 23 -15.61 -3.89 -2.07
C ALA A 23 -16.62 -4.23 -0.98
N GLY A 24 -17.34 -5.33 -1.10
CA GLY A 24 -18.26 -5.82 -0.07
C GLY A 24 -17.54 -6.19 1.25
N LEU A 25 -16.33 -6.75 1.16
CA LEU A 25 -15.51 -7.03 2.34
C LEU A 25 -15.04 -5.72 3.02
N TYR A 26 -14.53 -4.75 2.25
CA TYR A 26 -14.17 -3.43 2.75
C TYR A 26 -15.36 -2.77 3.47
N ARG A 27 -16.55 -2.79 2.86
CA ARG A 27 -17.74 -2.19 3.44
C ARG A 27 -18.09 -2.79 4.80
N ARG A 28 -18.09 -4.12 4.90
CA ARG A 28 -18.36 -4.81 6.19
C ARG A 28 -17.34 -4.45 7.27
N ILE A 29 -16.05 -4.44 6.91
CA ILE A 29 -14.98 -4.11 7.86
C ILE A 29 -15.10 -2.65 8.30
N LEU A 30 -15.25 -1.70 7.38
CA LEU A 30 -15.34 -0.27 7.68
C LEU A 30 -16.57 0.05 8.53
N ALA A 31 -17.73 -0.51 8.18
CA ALA A 31 -18.97 -0.28 8.92
C ALA A 31 -18.85 -0.65 10.41
N ALA A 32 -18.09 -1.70 10.72
CA ALA A 32 -17.89 -2.18 12.09
C ALA A 32 -16.86 -1.36 12.89
N GLN A 33 -16.13 -0.42 12.27
CA GLN A 33 -15.11 0.37 12.97
C GLN A 33 -15.69 1.68 13.52
N PRO A 34 -15.06 2.27 14.56
CA PRO A 34 -15.34 3.64 14.97
C PRO A 34 -15.09 4.64 13.83
N ASP A 35 -15.75 5.80 13.89
CA ASP A 35 -15.54 6.86 12.91
C ASP A 35 -14.09 7.37 12.95
N ALA A 36 -13.50 7.69 11.79
CA ALA A 36 -12.15 8.21 11.61
C ALA A 36 -11.04 7.37 12.30
N SER A 37 -11.22 6.05 12.44
CA SER A 37 -10.27 5.17 13.12
C SER A 37 -9.40 4.34 12.21
N VAL A 38 -9.79 4.16 10.94
CA VAL A 38 -9.13 3.23 10.02
C VAL A 38 -8.04 3.94 9.21
N THR A 39 -6.86 3.36 9.14
CA THR A 39 -5.85 3.67 8.13
C THR A 39 -5.89 2.60 7.05
N VAL A 40 -6.18 2.99 5.82
CA VAL A 40 -6.08 2.10 4.65
C VAL A 40 -4.65 2.11 4.15
N VAL A 41 -4.09 0.94 3.83
CA VAL A 41 -2.77 0.82 3.19
C VAL A 41 -2.95 0.04 1.90
N SER A 42 -2.63 0.63 0.77
CA SER A 42 -2.61 -0.05 -0.53
C SER A 42 -1.19 -0.27 -1.01
N VAL A 43 -0.90 -1.49 -1.47
CA VAL A 43 0.42 -1.92 -1.94
C VAL A 43 0.30 -2.69 -3.26
N GLY A 44 -0.66 -2.33 -4.07
CA GLY A 44 -0.98 -2.93 -5.37
C GLY A 44 -1.94 -2.05 -6.16
N PHE A 45 -2.58 -2.61 -7.17
CA PHE A 45 -3.54 -1.89 -8.02
C PHE A 45 -4.70 -1.31 -7.23
N LEU A 46 -5.22 -0.18 -7.69
CA LEU A 46 -6.19 0.63 -6.95
C LEU A 46 -7.65 0.34 -7.32
N ASN A 47 -7.91 -0.63 -8.20
CA ASN A 47 -9.25 -1.02 -8.61
C ASN A 47 -10.17 -1.39 -7.44
N ASN A 48 -9.67 -2.08 -6.43
CA ASN A 48 -10.45 -2.40 -5.23
C ASN A 48 -10.93 -1.16 -4.47
N LEU A 49 -10.12 -0.10 -4.45
CA LEU A 49 -10.46 1.17 -3.80
C LEU A 49 -11.44 1.98 -4.66
N ARG A 50 -11.28 1.96 -6.00
CA ARG A 50 -12.29 2.49 -6.92
C ARG A 50 -13.64 1.80 -6.68
N ASP A 51 -13.67 0.47 -6.67
CA ASP A 51 -14.90 -0.30 -6.50
C ASP A 51 -15.55 -0.05 -5.15
N LEU A 52 -14.75 0.17 -4.11
CA LEU A 52 -15.23 0.62 -2.80
C LEU A 52 -15.89 1.99 -2.89
N LEU A 53 -15.26 3.00 -3.53
CA LEU A 53 -15.83 4.34 -3.66
C LEU A 53 -17.14 4.33 -4.47
N ASP A 54 -17.21 3.50 -5.51
CA ASP A 54 -18.38 3.40 -6.41
C ASP A 54 -19.50 2.52 -5.84
N SER A 55 -19.25 1.83 -4.71
CA SER A 55 -20.23 0.92 -4.12
C SER A 55 -21.45 1.65 -3.57
N THR A 56 -22.61 1.03 -3.71
CA THR A 56 -23.88 1.54 -3.18
C THR A 56 -24.12 1.08 -1.75
N ALA A 57 -25.15 1.66 -1.11
CA ALA A 57 -25.66 1.18 0.17
C ALA A 57 -26.02 -0.32 0.11
N ASP A 58 -25.76 -1.05 1.20
CA ASP A 58 -26.02 -2.48 1.32
C ASP A 58 -26.39 -2.87 2.76
N ALA A 59 -26.49 -4.16 3.04
CA ALA A 59 -26.80 -4.67 4.38
C ALA A 59 -25.73 -4.32 5.44
N ALA A 60 -24.49 -4.05 5.03
CA ALA A 60 -23.43 -3.67 5.95
C ALA A 60 -23.50 -2.19 6.34
N SER A 61 -23.94 -1.31 5.43
CA SER A 61 -24.05 0.13 5.70
C SER A 61 -25.05 0.81 4.77
N PRO A 62 -25.89 1.73 5.29
CA PRO A 62 -26.78 2.57 4.48
C PRO A 62 -26.03 3.66 3.70
N LEU A 63 -24.73 3.88 3.97
CA LEU A 63 -23.91 4.88 3.29
C LEU A 63 -23.41 4.34 1.94
N LYS A 64 -23.31 5.20 0.92
CA LYS A 64 -22.54 4.91 -0.28
C LYS A 64 -21.05 4.76 0.07
N GLY A 65 -20.27 4.13 -0.82
CA GLY A 65 -18.86 3.84 -0.55
C GLY A 65 -18.01 5.05 -0.20
N GLU A 66 -18.13 6.14 -0.96
CA GLU A 66 -17.40 7.39 -0.68
C GLU A 66 -17.78 8.00 0.68
N GLU A 67 -19.07 7.99 1.03
CA GLU A 67 -19.56 8.49 2.34
C GLU A 67 -19.05 7.60 3.49
N LEU A 68 -19.02 6.29 3.28
CA LEU A 68 -18.51 5.33 4.26
C LEU A 68 -17.01 5.52 4.48
N VAL A 69 -16.23 5.67 3.41
CA VAL A 69 -14.80 5.98 3.48
C VAL A 69 -14.58 7.30 4.22
N LYS A 70 -15.27 8.38 3.82
CA LYS A 70 -15.18 9.69 4.46
C LYS A 70 -15.45 9.64 5.97
N ARG A 71 -16.39 8.79 6.38
CA ARG A 71 -16.77 8.65 7.77
C ARG A 71 -15.80 7.80 8.59
N LYS A 72 -15.29 6.69 8.00
CA LYS A 72 -14.56 5.65 8.75
C LYS A 72 -13.05 5.73 8.62
N VAL A 73 -12.56 6.24 7.48
CA VAL A 73 -11.13 6.26 7.19
C VAL A 73 -10.52 7.57 7.67
N ARG A 74 -9.49 7.46 8.50
CA ARG A 74 -8.69 8.60 8.95
C ARG A 74 -7.71 9.07 7.88
N GLN A 75 -7.07 8.14 7.22
CA GLN A 75 -6.11 8.40 6.13
C GLN A 75 -5.92 7.17 5.25
N TRP A 76 -5.45 7.41 4.05
CA TRP A 76 -4.96 6.38 3.14
C TRP A 76 -3.45 6.55 2.94
N VAL A 77 -2.70 5.44 3.08
CA VAL A 77 -1.28 5.32 2.75
C VAL A 77 -1.18 4.52 1.47
N CYS A 78 -0.70 5.14 0.40
CA CYS A 78 -0.63 4.56 -0.93
C CYS A 78 0.82 4.29 -1.34
N MET A 79 1.22 3.02 -1.43
CA MET A 79 2.40 2.67 -2.21
C MET A 79 2.01 2.75 -3.69
N GLY A 80 2.42 3.80 -4.36
CA GLY A 80 2.09 4.07 -5.75
C GLY A 80 2.58 5.42 -6.20
N GLY A 81 2.83 5.54 -7.50
CA GLY A 81 3.38 6.74 -8.11
C GLY A 81 4.87 6.94 -7.84
N LYS A 82 5.40 8.02 -8.39
CA LYS A 82 6.79 8.48 -8.22
C LYS A 82 6.77 9.99 -8.04
N PHE A 83 7.54 10.52 -7.09
CA PHE A 83 7.43 11.92 -6.69
C PHE A 83 8.78 12.64 -6.66
N PRO A 84 8.82 13.95 -7.01
CA PRO A 84 7.67 14.72 -7.52
C PRO A 84 7.33 14.47 -9.00
N ASP A 85 8.23 13.87 -9.78
CA ASP A 85 8.07 13.55 -11.20
C ASP A 85 7.61 12.09 -11.33
N GLY A 86 6.40 11.91 -11.81
CA GLY A 86 5.73 10.60 -11.89
C GLY A 86 6.11 9.74 -13.07
N ARG A 87 7.03 10.18 -13.94
CA ARG A 87 7.46 9.45 -15.13
C ARG A 87 8.86 8.88 -14.98
N PHE A 88 9.06 7.69 -15.52
CA PHE A 88 10.37 7.12 -15.78
C PHE A 88 10.89 7.58 -17.17
N ASP A 89 12.15 7.30 -17.46
CA ASP A 89 12.80 7.68 -18.72
C ASP A 89 12.11 7.10 -19.96
N ASP A 90 11.43 5.96 -19.82
CA ASP A 90 10.61 5.33 -20.86
C ASP A 90 9.23 5.99 -21.02
N GLY A 91 8.93 7.00 -20.22
CA GLY A 91 7.66 7.74 -20.21
C GLY A 91 6.51 7.06 -19.48
N ASN A 92 6.72 5.90 -18.86
CA ASN A 92 5.72 5.19 -18.06
C ASN A 92 5.66 5.73 -16.63
N GLY A 93 4.53 5.50 -15.96
CA GLY A 93 4.37 5.71 -14.52
C GLY A 93 4.82 4.52 -13.69
N GLU A 94 4.65 4.64 -12.39
CA GLU A 94 4.93 3.57 -11.44
C GLU A 94 3.90 2.43 -11.58
N TYR A 95 4.33 1.20 -11.35
CA TYR A 95 3.62 -0.05 -11.64
C TYR A 95 2.18 -0.13 -11.08
N ASN A 96 1.99 0.24 -9.82
CA ASN A 96 0.67 0.12 -9.16
C ASN A 96 -0.37 1.09 -9.71
N VAL A 97 0.07 2.19 -10.31
CA VAL A 97 -0.84 3.23 -10.84
C VAL A 97 -0.96 3.24 -12.37
N MET A 98 0.01 2.64 -13.09
CA MET A 98 0.05 2.76 -14.54
C MET A 98 -0.84 1.76 -15.29
N TYR A 99 -1.07 0.55 -14.76
CA TYR A 99 -1.79 -0.50 -15.50
C TYR A 99 -3.31 -0.39 -15.40
N ASP A 100 -3.85 -0.08 -14.23
CA ASP A 100 -5.28 0.24 -14.08
C ASP A 100 -5.43 1.75 -13.91
N THR A 101 -5.22 2.49 -15.00
CA THR A 101 -5.22 3.95 -14.97
C THR A 101 -6.59 4.53 -14.58
N SER A 102 -7.69 3.91 -15.02
CA SER A 102 -9.04 4.36 -14.68
C SER A 102 -9.34 4.19 -13.19
N GLY A 103 -8.94 3.05 -12.62
CA GLY A 103 -9.03 2.80 -11.18
C GLY A 103 -8.15 3.76 -10.38
N SER A 104 -6.94 3.99 -10.84
CA SER A 104 -6.00 4.93 -10.21
C SER A 104 -6.52 6.37 -10.23
N VAL A 105 -7.05 6.84 -11.36
CA VAL A 105 -7.67 8.17 -11.46
C VAL A 105 -8.81 8.32 -10.47
N ARG A 106 -9.79 7.41 -10.50
CA ARG A 106 -10.95 7.46 -9.61
C ARG A 106 -10.56 7.38 -8.14
N ALA A 107 -9.69 6.44 -7.78
CA ALA A 107 -9.29 6.27 -6.40
C ALA A 107 -8.50 7.48 -5.87
N ILE A 108 -7.53 7.99 -6.63
CA ILE A 108 -6.66 9.07 -6.17
C ILE A 108 -7.36 10.43 -6.18
N HIS A 109 -8.10 10.77 -7.25
CA HIS A 109 -8.70 12.09 -7.37
C HIS A 109 -9.89 12.31 -6.43
N ASP A 110 -10.66 11.24 -6.19
CA ASP A 110 -11.93 11.34 -5.47
C ASP A 110 -11.88 10.76 -4.05
N TRP A 111 -10.68 10.38 -3.56
CA TRP A 111 -10.55 9.89 -2.19
C TRP A 111 -10.84 10.99 -1.18
N PRO A 112 -11.86 10.81 -0.29
CA PRO A 112 -12.39 11.91 0.51
C PRO A 112 -11.59 12.25 1.77
N THR A 113 -10.54 11.48 2.10
CA THR A 113 -9.72 11.69 3.30
C THR A 113 -8.25 11.91 2.95
N PRO A 114 -7.38 12.36 3.88
CA PRO A 114 -5.97 12.57 3.58
C PRO A 114 -5.27 11.36 2.96
N VAL A 115 -4.44 11.58 1.95
CA VAL A 115 -3.62 10.57 1.28
C VAL A 115 -2.15 10.87 1.47
N VAL A 116 -1.38 9.85 1.87
CA VAL A 116 0.08 9.93 1.90
C VAL A 116 0.65 8.88 0.96
N PHE A 117 1.38 9.34 -0.04
CA PHE A 117 2.04 8.46 -1.00
C PHE A 117 3.43 8.05 -0.50
N THR A 118 3.72 6.75 -0.58
CA THR A 118 5.07 6.20 -0.44
C THR A 118 5.53 5.83 -1.84
N GLY A 119 6.11 6.81 -2.55
CA GLY A 119 6.43 6.66 -3.96
C GLY A 119 7.54 5.65 -4.24
N PHE A 120 7.69 5.31 -5.51
CA PHE A 120 8.73 4.39 -6.01
C PHE A 120 10.13 4.75 -5.45
N GLU A 121 10.48 6.03 -5.46
CA GLU A 121 11.80 6.55 -5.05
C GLU A 121 12.16 6.26 -3.59
N ILE A 122 11.15 6.03 -2.74
CA ILE A 122 11.37 5.74 -1.32
C ILE A 122 11.84 4.29 -1.15
N GLY A 123 11.05 3.33 -1.56
CA GLY A 123 11.35 1.90 -1.35
C GLY A 123 12.47 1.36 -2.24
N ALA A 124 12.71 1.97 -3.40
CA ALA A 124 13.74 1.54 -4.35
C ALA A 124 15.18 1.54 -3.77
N ARG A 125 15.42 2.39 -2.75
CA ARG A 125 16.74 2.50 -2.10
C ARG A 125 16.88 1.63 -0.86
N ILE A 126 15.80 1.03 -0.38
CA ILE A 126 15.75 0.27 0.86
C ILE A 126 15.66 -1.21 0.51
N LYS A 127 16.73 -1.96 0.73
CA LYS A 127 16.79 -3.39 0.41
C LYS A 127 16.79 -4.22 1.69
N THR A 128 15.82 -5.13 1.80
CA THR A 128 15.65 -6.03 2.95
C THR A 128 15.41 -7.47 2.50
N GLY A 129 15.51 -8.41 3.41
CA GLY A 129 15.26 -9.84 3.18
C GLY A 129 16.44 -10.75 3.44
N ALA A 130 17.67 -10.22 3.57
CA ALA A 130 18.85 -11.05 3.85
C ALA A 130 18.76 -11.78 5.20
N GLY A 131 18.22 -11.11 6.22
CA GLY A 131 18.03 -11.67 7.56
C GLY A 131 17.02 -12.82 7.62
N LEU A 132 16.16 -12.96 6.62
CA LEU A 132 15.21 -14.07 6.53
C LEU A 132 15.91 -15.45 6.46
N ARG A 133 17.19 -15.48 6.09
CA ARG A 133 18.00 -16.72 6.12
C ARG A 133 18.12 -17.32 7.52
N SER A 134 18.03 -16.50 8.56
CA SER A 134 18.08 -16.93 9.96
C SER A 134 16.78 -17.54 10.49
N LEU A 135 15.67 -17.33 9.78
CA LEU A 135 14.36 -17.85 10.18
C LEU A 135 14.23 -19.35 9.86
N PRO A 136 13.38 -20.07 10.59
CA PRO A 136 13.08 -21.47 10.28
C PRO A 136 12.57 -21.66 8.84
N GLU A 137 12.86 -22.80 8.23
CA GLU A 137 12.39 -23.14 6.86
C GLU A 137 10.87 -23.11 6.74
N ALA A 138 10.16 -23.45 7.79
CA ALA A 138 8.71 -23.38 7.89
C ALA A 138 8.15 -21.95 8.05
N ASN A 139 8.96 -20.90 7.81
CA ASN A 139 8.46 -19.51 7.82
C ASN A 139 7.94 -19.14 6.42
N PRO A 140 6.68 -18.72 6.25
CA PRO A 140 6.11 -18.42 4.94
C PRO A 140 6.77 -17.23 4.24
N VAL A 141 7.24 -16.23 4.98
CA VAL A 141 7.93 -15.06 4.40
C VAL A 141 9.30 -15.49 3.86
N ARG A 142 10.07 -16.28 4.64
CA ARG A 142 11.34 -16.86 4.18
C ARG A 142 11.13 -17.69 2.92
N LEU A 143 10.12 -18.55 2.87
CA LEU A 143 9.83 -19.38 1.71
C LEU A 143 9.49 -18.54 0.48
N ALA A 144 8.70 -17.47 0.64
CA ALA A 144 8.36 -16.56 -0.44
C ALA A 144 9.62 -15.88 -1.02
N TYR A 145 10.50 -15.36 -0.17
CA TYR A 145 11.76 -14.75 -0.60
C TYR A 145 12.71 -15.77 -1.22
N LEU A 146 12.77 -16.99 -0.69
CA LEU A 146 13.58 -18.06 -1.28
C LEU A 146 13.19 -18.31 -2.73
N HIS A 147 11.89 -18.40 -3.03
CA HIS A 147 11.40 -18.71 -4.38
C HIS A 147 11.37 -17.49 -5.30
N TYR A 148 11.38 -16.28 -4.76
CA TYR A 148 11.31 -15.05 -5.55
C TYR A 148 12.68 -14.45 -5.84
N THR A 149 13.57 -14.40 -4.85
CA THR A 149 14.88 -13.75 -4.97
C THR A 149 16.07 -14.64 -4.60
N GLY A 150 15.85 -15.92 -4.25
CA GLY A 150 16.90 -16.76 -3.69
C GLY A 150 17.40 -16.31 -2.31
N LEU A 151 16.55 -15.59 -1.56
CA LEU A 151 16.90 -14.90 -0.30
C LEU A 151 17.90 -13.74 -0.49
N GLU A 152 18.04 -13.21 -1.69
CA GLU A 152 18.78 -11.97 -1.90
C GLU A 152 17.92 -10.76 -1.48
N PRO A 153 18.56 -9.70 -0.97
CA PRO A 153 17.84 -8.49 -0.58
C PRO A 153 17.05 -7.87 -1.74
N ARG A 154 15.82 -7.44 -1.45
CA ARG A 154 14.93 -6.81 -2.41
C ARG A 154 14.47 -5.45 -1.92
N GLU A 155 14.10 -4.60 -2.85
CA GLU A 155 13.49 -3.30 -2.62
C GLU A 155 12.23 -3.44 -1.74
N SER A 156 12.04 -2.49 -0.79
CA SER A 156 11.04 -2.59 0.29
C SER A 156 9.98 -1.51 0.18
N TRP A 157 9.29 -1.46 -0.96
CA TRP A 157 8.23 -0.48 -1.21
C TRP A 157 7.04 -0.66 -0.26
N ASP A 158 6.53 -1.88 -0.16
CA ASP A 158 5.33 -2.21 0.62
C ASP A 158 5.60 -2.11 2.12
N GLN A 159 6.79 -2.54 2.55
CA GLN A 159 7.20 -2.46 3.94
C GLN A 159 7.32 -1.00 4.42
N THR A 160 7.75 -0.07 3.55
CA THR A 160 7.80 1.35 3.88
C THR A 160 6.40 1.93 4.09
N ALA A 161 5.43 1.56 3.25
CA ALA A 161 4.03 1.98 3.41
C ALA A 161 3.45 1.45 4.74
N ALA A 162 3.68 0.18 5.05
CA ALA A 162 3.23 -0.43 6.30
C ALA A 162 3.89 0.24 7.52
N LEU A 163 5.19 0.50 7.48
CA LEU A 163 5.92 1.15 8.56
C LEU A 163 5.39 2.57 8.81
N PHE A 164 5.18 3.36 7.74
CA PHE A 164 4.59 4.69 7.86
C PHE A 164 3.17 4.66 8.43
N ALA A 165 2.34 3.74 7.97
CA ALA A 165 0.96 3.62 8.45
C ALA A 165 0.87 3.35 9.96
N VAL A 166 1.84 2.62 10.53
CA VAL A 166 1.88 2.24 11.95
C VAL A 166 2.62 3.27 12.81
N ARG A 167 3.75 3.83 12.33
CA ARG A 167 4.65 4.67 13.12
C ARG A 167 4.64 6.15 12.72
N GLY A 168 3.96 6.52 11.64
CA GLY A 168 4.00 7.87 11.07
C GLY A 168 5.36 8.19 10.46
N ALA A 169 5.60 9.48 10.20
CA ALA A 169 6.87 9.94 9.62
C ALA A 169 8.05 9.75 10.59
N GLY A 170 7.85 10.08 11.87
CA GLY A 170 8.87 9.94 12.92
C GLY A 170 10.20 10.58 12.52
N GLU A 171 11.27 9.83 12.75
CA GLU A 171 12.63 10.19 12.30
C GLU A 171 12.98 9.67 10.89
N PHE A 172 12.10 8.86 10.31
CA PHE A 172 12.35 8.14 9.06
C PHE A 172 12.19 9.03 7.84
N TRP A 173 11.13 9.84 7.83
CA TRP A 173 10.72 10.66 6.69
C TRP A 173 10.27 12.05 7.13
N THR A 174 10.19 12.95 6.15
CA THR A 174 9.36 14.15 6.22
C THR A 174 8.23 14.02 5.22
N LEU A 175 7.19 14.82 5.39
CA LEU A 175 6.10 14.92 4.42
C LEU A 175 6.37 16.12 3.49
N SER A 176 6.02 15.96 2.22
CA SER A 176 6.00 17.10 1.30
C SER A 176 5.05 18.20 1.80
N GLU A 177 5.14 19.40 1.24
CA GLU A 177 4.07 20.37 1.34
C GLU A 177 2.77 19.79 0.75
N PRO A 178 1.59 20.29 1.19
CA PRO A 178 0.32 19.84 0.66
C PRO A 178 0.23 20.00 -0.87
N GLY A 179 -0.45 19.10 -1.51
CA GLY A 179 -0.63 19.13 -2.95
C GLY A 179 -1.73 18.19 -3.44
N LEU A 180 -1.74 17.97 -4.73
CA LEU A 180 -2.60 17.02 -5.43
C LEU A 180 -1.74 16.12 -6.31
N CYS A 181 -1.90 14.83 -6.17
CA CYS A 181 -1.41 13.85 -7.13
C CYS A 181 -2.41 13.79 -8.28
N LEU A 182 -2.02 14.24 -9.45
CA LEU A 182 -2.82 14.23 -10.65
C LEU A 182 -2.43 13.02 -11.51
N MET A 183 -3.37 12.09 -11.68
CA MET A 183 -3.18 10.94 -12.55
C MET A 183 -3.55 11.27 -13.99
N HIS A 184 -2.65 10.95 -14.91
CA HIS A 184 -2.87 11.08 -16.35
C HIS A 184 -3.21 9.73 -16.96
N GLN A 185 -4.37 9.66 -17.61
CA GLN A 185 -4.70 8.52 -18.46
C GLN A 185 -3.93 8.64 -19.77
N ARG A 186 -3.13 7.64 -20.06
CA ARG A 186 -2.36 7.53 -21.30
C ARG A 186 -2.36 6.08 -21.76
N VAL A 187 -2.38 5.87 -23.07
CA VAL A 187 -2.20 4.55 -23.68
C VAL A 187 -0.72 4.38 -24.04
N PRO A 188 -0.07 3.24 -23.71
CA PRO A 188 -0.62 2.07 -23.00
C PRO A 188 -0.66 2.25 -21.46
N HIS A 189 0.10 3.19 -20.88
CA HIS A 189 0.27 3.31 -19.43
C HIS A 189 0.12 4.75 -18.95
N GLY A 190 -0.55 4.91 -17.78
CA GLY A 190 -0.68 6.19 -17.11
C GLY A 190 0.56 6.57 -16.29
N TYR A 191 0.56 7.78 -15.80
CA TYR A 191 1.58 8.33 -14.89
C TYR A 191 0.95 9.39 -13.98
N ASN A 192 1.65 9.79 -12.93
CA ASN A 192 1.22 10.87 -12.06
C ASN A 192 2.07 12.13 -12.23
N ASP A 193 1.47 13.29 -11.99
CA ASP A 193 2.17 14.55 -11.73
C ASP A 193 1.87 15.01 -10.31
N TRP A 194 2.76 15.84 -9.76
CA TRP A 194 2.53 16.49 -8.48
C TRP A 194 2.26 17.96 -8.67
N ILE A 195 1.11 18.42 -8.15
CA ILE A 195 0.70 19.82 -8.19
C ILE A 195 0.71 20.38 -6.78
N PRO A 196 1.64 21.30 -6.43
CA PRO A 196 1.59 21.99 -5.15
C PRO A 196 0.27 22.74 -4.97
N HIS A 197 -0.42 22.52 -3.85
CA HIS A 197 -1.72 23.13 -3.58
C HIS A 197 -1.93 23.24 -2.07
N ALA A 198 -1.95 24.45 -1.53
CA ALA A 198 -1.98 24.68 -0.08
C ALA A 198 -3.19 24.08 0.66
N LYS A 199 -4.29 23.81 -0.05
CA LYS A 199 -5.50 23.15 0.49
C LYS A 199 -5.62 21.71 0.01
N GLY A 200 -4.60 21.15 -0.64
CA GLY A 200 -4.59 19.75 -1.07
C GLY A 200 -4.58 18.81 0.12
N ASN A 201 -5.23 17.68 -0.04
CA ASN A 201 -5.28 16.62 0.97
C ASN A 201 -4.27 15.50 0.69
N HIS A 202 -3.40 15.67 -0.30
CA HIS A 202 -2.34 14.72 -0.64
C HIS A 202 -0.99 15.22 -0.13
N ARG A 203 -0.14 14.25 0.26
CA ARG A 203 1.29 14.45 0.55
C ARG A 203 2.06 13.22 0.08
N TYR A 204 3.35 13.35 -0.13
CA TYR A 204 4.25 12.21 -0.34
C TYR A 204 5.39 12.23 0.65
N LEU A 205 5.99 11.05 0.88
CA LEU A 205 7.15 10.91 1.76
C LEU A 205 8.40 11.46 1.10
N VAL A 206 9.22 12.13 1.90
CA VAL A 206 10.57 12.57 1.55
C VAL A 206 11.53 11.88 2.49
N ALA A 207 12.55 11.21 1.95
CA ALA A 207 13.53 10.49 2.75
C ALA A 207 14.30 11.44 3.67
N ARG A 208 14.41 11.07 4.95
CA ARG A 208 15.18 11.76 5.97
C ARG A 208 16.27 10.88 6.56
N MET A 209 15.91 9.65 6.94
CA MET A 209 16.87 8.67 7.42
C MET A 209 17.64 8.05 6.25
N PRO A 210 18.95 7.77 6.41
CA PRO A 210 19.71 7.02 5.41
C PRO A 210 19.05 5.66 5.10
N ALA A 211 19.02 5.28 3.82
CA ALA A 211 18.33 4.07 3.38
C ALA A 211 18.81 2.78 4.07
N ASN A 212 20.11 2.66 4.31
CA ASN A 212 20.69 1.49 5.00
C ASN A 212 20.27 1.40 6.48
N ASP A 213 20.06 2.53 7.14
CA ASP A 213 19.61 2.55 8.55
C ASP A 213 18.14 2.13 8.61
N LEU A 214 17.32 2.66 7.70
CA LEU A 214 15.93 2.28 7.60
C LEU A 214 15.74 0.82 7.17
N ALA A 215 16.61 0.32 6.28
CA ALA A 215 16.62 -1.09 5.89
C ALA A 215 16.85 -2.00 7.09
N ARG A 216 17.79 -1.67 8.00
CA ARG A 216 18.00 -2.45 9.22
C ARG A 216 16.77 -2.47 10.13
N ILE A 217 16.11 -1.33 10.31
CA ILE A 217 14.90 -1.25 11.12
C ILE A 217 13.77 -2.12 10.54
N ILE A 218 13.58 -2.07 9.22
CA ILE A 218 12.58 -2.91 8.53
C ILE A 218 12.97 -4.39 8.63
N GLU A 219 14.24 -4.72 8.39
CA GLU A 219 14.77 -6.08 8.51
C GLU A 219 14.50 -6.67 9.90
N ASP A 220 14.81 -5.94 10.96
CA ASP A 220 14.57 -6.35 12.34
C ASP A 220 13.09 -6.64 12.61
N LEU A 221 12.19 -5.82 12.02
CA LEU A 221 10.75 -6.07 12.12
C LEU A 221 10.30 -7.30 11.33
N MET A 222 10.91 -7.57 10.16
CA MET A 222 10.59 -8.73 9.34
C MET A 222 10.99 -10.05 9.97
N ILE A 223 12.10 -10.07 10.73
CA ILE A 223 12.63 -11.27 11.40
C ILE A 223 12.15 -11.43 12.83
N ALA A 224 11.53 -10.40 13.42
CA ALA A 224 11.03 -10.46 14.77
C ALA A 224 9.96 -11.56 14.93
N PRO A 225 10.03 -12.37 15.99
CA PRO A 225 9.00 -13.37 16.23
C PRO A 225 7.64 -12.68 16.51
N PRO A 226 6.51 -13.33 16.15
CA PRO A 226 5.19 -12.83 16.50
C PRO A 226 5.08 -12.61 18.01
N ARG A 227 4.55 -11.44 18.41
CA ARG A 227 4.26 -11.21 19.83
C ARG A 227 3.16 -12.18 20.28
N PRO A 228 3.28 -12.79 21.47
CA PRO A 228 2.17 -13.56 22.05
C PRO A 228 0.91 -12.68 22.07
N ARG A 229 -0.21 -13.22 21.60
CA ARG A 229 -1.50 -12.55 21.83
C ARG A 229 -1.73 -12.56 23.33
N HIS A 230 -1.87 -11.39 23.93
CA HIS A 230 -2.43 -11.33 25.29
C HIS A 230 -3.83 -11.91 25.22
N PRO A 231 -4.17 -12.80 26.14
CA PRO A 231 -5.49 -13.43 26.24
C PRO A 231 -6.59 -12.38 26.42
#